data_55e75cb013306933c3cb2afdbb285fc5
#
_entry.id   55e75cb013306933c3cb2afdbb285fc5
#
_cell.length_a   1.000
_cell.length_b   1.000
_cell.length_c   1.000
_cell.angle_alpha   90.00
_cell.angle_beta   90.00
_cell.angle_gamma   90.00
#
_symmetry.space_group_name_H-M   'P 1'
#
loop_
_entity.id
_entity.type
_entity.pdbx_description
1 polymer ?
#
loop_
_entity_poly.entity_id
_entity_poly.type
_entity_poly.pdbx_seq_one_letter_code
_entity_poly.pdbx_strand_id
1 'polypeptide(L)'
;MTTRNLFPLLLLTLAVGCQGGAHAKSGDDPFYLPQPHQPFEGKVDTRIGSLEFDNQYPSKESMERILDNMDFHGATQAYLWGIPIASFSNLQYYTDNVFKVRQGELLKTATLDQKLGILTANATTPYIIGTVNLESTGPFVIDVPVGKTAGMVDDFWQRPITDIGLAGPDKGKGAKYLVTPPGYKGAEPSGYRVIESPTNNIFIGVRMLEADPKKAAALQSKFRTYAYKDRANPPKNLYPQPSAKYFFGPPRGMAFWERLHEILNREVVAERDRFFMAMLKRVGIEKGKPFNPTPRQKKLLEQAAFVGEAMAKANDLAKRSTKPYWKGANWKIALGLDPTQRMENYDQLDERAEWMYEAVTTSAGMVTTTPGLGSVYLASYADKDGNWLDGAKSYKLHVTANPPAEQFWSVAVYSWDTRTLIDNEQKRAAQSSRQDLIKNADGSFDLYYGPTAPKGKEKNWVQTIPGQGWWVYLRFYAPTKAYFDKSWRIGDFEKLK
;
A
#
# COMPACT_ATOMS: atom_id res chain seq x y z
N MET A 1 -2.06 -14.72 63.91
CA MET A 1 -3.44 -15.15 64.18
C MET A 1 -4.18 -15.09 62.83
N THR A 2 -4.12 -16.08 62.18
CA THR A 2 -4.96 -17.10 61.51
C THR A 2 -6.47 -16.90 61.59
N THR A 3 -7.10 -16.72 60.45
CA THR A 3 -8.39 -17.37 60.19
C THR A 3 -8.54 -17.67 58.70
N ARG A 4 -8.48 -18.94 58.39
CA ARG A 4 -8.89 -19.59 57.14
C ARG A 4 -10.41 -19.65 57.11
N ASN A 5 -11.03 -19.15 56.05
CA ASN A 5 -12.44 -19.45 55.75
C ASN A 5 -12.50 -20.59 54.72
N LEU A 6 -12.96 -21.73 55.19
CA LEU A 6 -13.39 -22.89 54.40
C LEU A 6 -14.78 -22.61 53.82
N PHE A 7 -14.94 -22.71 52.53
CA PHE A 7 -16.25 -22.83 51.89
C PHE A 7 -16.64 -24.32 51.79
N PRO A 8 -17.86 -24.68 52.12
CA PRO A 8 -18.31 -26.06 52.03
C PRO A 8 -18.69 -26.39 50.55
N LEU A 9 -18.20 -27.53 50.11
CA LEU A 9 -18.55 -28.17 48.87
C LEU A 9 -19.97 -28.75 48.95
N LEU A 10 -20.92 -28.13 48.25
CA LEU A 10 -22.29 -28.64 48.11
C LEU A 10 -22.32 -29.72 47.02
N LEU A 11 -22.34 -30.99 47.41
CA LEU A 11 -22.61 -32.10 46.46
C LEU A 11 -24.11 -32.08 46.14
N LEU A 12 -24.46 -31.66 44.92
CA LEU A 12 -25.78 -31.88 44.34
C LEU A 12 -25.86 -33.25 43.73
N THR A 13 -26.45 -34.22 44.39
CA THR A 13 -26.84 -35.49 43.82
C THR A 13 -28.07 -35.26 42.97
N LEU A 14 -27.88 -35.25 41.61
CA LEU A 14 -28.97 -35.34 40.67
C LEU A 14 -29.51 -36.78 40.62
N ALA A 15 -30.67 -37.00 41.18
CA ALA A 15 -31.41 -38.25 40.95
C ALA A 15 -31.95 -38.24 39.53
N VAL A 16 -31.40 -39.09 38.68
CA VAL A 16 -31.96 -39.36 37.35
C VAL A 16 -33.20 -40.21 37.50
N GLY A 17 -34.35 -39.57 37.48
CA GLY A 17 -35.64 -40.24 37.33
C GLY A 17 -35.82 -40.59 35.83
N CYS A 18 -35.77 -41.89 35.53
CA CYS A 18 -36.24 -42.39 34.24
C CYS A 18 -37.74 -42.19 34.10
N GLN A 19 -38.16 -41.10 33.47
CA GLN A 19 -39.53 -40.97 32.91
C GLN A 19 -39.39 -41.12 31.41
N GLY A 20 -40.29 -41.93 30.86
CA GLY A 20 -40.32 -42.39 29.49
C GLY A 20 -40.23 -41.27 28.46
N GLY A 21 -39.36 -41.48 27.52
CA GLY A 21 -38.98 -40.50 26.52
C GLY A 21 -40.12 -40.10 25.58
N ALA A 22 -40.40 -38.82 25.61
CA ALA A 22 -40.71 -38.10 24.39
C ALA A 22 -39.41 -37.95 23.63
N HIS A 23 -39.21 -38.58 22.48
CA HIS A 23 -38.12 -38.29 21.59
C HIS A 23 -38.19 -36.78 21.29
N ALA A 24 -37.26 -36.00 21.83
CA ALA A 24 -37.06 -34.65 21.37
C ALA A 24 -36.94 -34.66 19.85
N LYS A 25 -37.77 -33.89 19.17
CA LYS A 25 -37.65 -33.73 17.72
C LYS A 25 -36.21 -33.31 17.44
N SER A 26 -35.58 -33.93 16.46
CA SER A 26 -34.20 -33.73 16.06
C SER A 26 -33.77 -32.26 15.82
N GLY A 27 -34.73 -31.31 15.87
CA GLY A 27 -34.51 -29.87 15.79
C GLY A 27 -34.25 -29.14 17.12
N ASP A 28 -34.42 -29.84 18.28
CA ASP A 28 -34.29 -29.21 19.59
C ASP A 28 -32.92 -29.49 20.28
N ASP A 29 -32.09 -30.35 19.67
CA ASP A 29 -30.72 -30.60 20.14
C ASP A 29 -29.79 -29.46 19.67
N PRO A 30 -29.18 -28.67 20.59
CA PRO A 30 -28.26 -27.60 20.21
C PRO A 30 -26.99 -28.10 19.51
N PHE A 31 -26.68 -29.38 19.58
CA PHE A 31 -25.59 -30.03 18.86
C PHE A 31 -26.05 -30.72 17.57
N TYR A 32 -27.36 -30.79 17.32
CA TYR A 32 -27.90 -31.31 16.10
C TYR A 32 -27.81 -30.26 15.01
N LEU A 33 -26.94 -30.49 14.04
CA LEU A 33 -26.86 -29.63 12.86
C LEU A 33 -28.12 -29.90 12.00
N PRO A 34 -29.01 -28.89 11.83
CA PRO A 34 -30.21 -29.12 11.02
C PRO A 34 -29.85 -29.50 9.60
N GLN A 35 -30.66 -30.38 9.02
CA GLN A 35 -30.53 -30.71 7.60
C GLN A 35 -30.34 -29.42 6.78
N PRO A 36 -29.38 -29.36 5.84
CA PRO A 36 -28.99 -30.48 5.00
C PRO A 36 -27.62 -31.10 5.30
N HIS A 37 -27.29 -31.46 6.54
CA HIS A 37 -26.10 -32.27 6.82
C HIS A 37 -26.36 -33.73 6.42
N GLN A 38 -26.48 -33.95 5.12
CA GLN A 38 -26.31 -35.31 4.62
C GLN A 38 -24.83 -35.70 4.73
N PRO A 39 -24.52 -36.93 5.07
CA PRO A 39 -23.14 -37.44 5.00
C PRO A 39 -22.55 -37.12 3.63
N PHE A 40 -21.25 -36.82 3.59
CA PHE A 40 -20.54 -36.74 2.32
C PHE A 40 -20.53 -38.11 1.66
N GLU A 41 -21.38 -38.28 0.67
CA GLU A 41 -21.50 -39.55 -0.05
C GLU A 41 -21.76 -39.30 -1.53
N GLY A 42 -21.15 -40.12 -2.39
CA GLY A 42 -21.30 -40.02 -3.82
C GLY A 42 -20.63 -38.78 -4.40
N LYS A 43 -21.20 -38.25 -5.46
CA LYS A 43 -20.66 -37.10 -6.22
C LYS A 43 -21.31 -35.80 -5.80
N VAL A 44 -20.48 -34.82 -5.37
CA VAL A 44 -20.92 -33.49 -4.94
C VAL A 44 -20.25 -32.42 -5.80
N ASP A 45 -21.03 -31.64 -6.51
CA ASP A 45 -20.53 -30.52 -7.30
C ASP A 45 -20.28 -29.30 -6.41
N THR A 46 -19.08 -28.77 -6.48
CA THR A 46 -18.63 -27.65 -5.66
C THR A 46 -17.98 -26.55 -6.51
N ARG A 47 -17.70 -25.41 -5.89
CA ARG A 47 -16.93 -24.32 -6.53
C ARG A 47 -15.55 -24.76 -7.01
N ILE A 48 -14.94 -25.78 -6.38
CA ILE A 48 -13.63 -26.28 -6.76
C ILE A 48 -13.70 -27.49 -7.69
N GLY A 49 -14.88 -27.77 -8.22
CA GLY A 49 -15.18 -28.90 -9.10
C GLY A 49 -15.94 -30.00 -8.39
N SER A 50 -16.16 -31.10 -9.08
CA SER A 50 -16.87 -32.24 -8.55
C SER A 50 -15.96 -33.05 -7.61
N LEU A 51 -16.46 -33.33 -6.41
CA LEU A 51 -15.80 -34.16 -5.39
C LEU A 51 -16.57 -35.47 -5.25
N GLU A 52 -15.84 -36.58 -5.14
CA GLU A 52 -16.40 -37.92 -4.97
C GLU A 52 -16.06 -38.46 -3.59
N PHE A 53 -17.07 -39.01 -2.92
CA PHE A 53 -16.96 -39.63 -1.59
C PHE A 53 -17.49 -41.07 -1.63
N ASP A 54 -16.76 -41.98 -0.98
CA ASP A 54 -17.16 -43.37 -0.76
C ASP A 54 -17.04 -43.69 0.72
N ASN A 55 -18.12 -44.20 1.31
CA ASN A 55 -18.20 -44.38 2.76
C ASN A 55 -17.79 -43.11 3.54
N GLN A 56 -18.16 -41.94 3.05
CA GLN A 56 -17.87 -40.59 3.61
C GLN A 56 -16.40 -40.16 3.48
N TYR A 57 -15.51 -40.98 2.94
CA TYR A 57 -14.14 -40.61 2.65
C TYR A 57 -14.01 -40.01 1.24
N PRO A 58 -13.25 -38.91 1.07
CA PRO A 58 -12.97 -38.41 -0.26
C PRO A 58 -12.15 -39.40 -1.07
N SER A 59 -12.44 -39.54 -2.36
CA SER A 59 -11.56 -40.26 -3.28
C SER A 59 -10.16 -39.62 -3.26
N LYS A 60 -9.13 -40.36 -3.73
CA LYS A 60 -7.76 -39.84 -3.78
C LYS A 60 -7.70 -38.51 -4.62
N GLU A 61 -8.36 -38.50 -5.76
CA GLU A 61 -8.45 -37.35 -6.64
C GLU A 61 -9.16 -36.16 -5.97
N SER A 62 -10.25 -36.46 -5.23
CA SER A 62 -10.97 -35.41 -4.48
C SER A 62 -10.11 -34.86 -3.34
N MET A 63 -9.41 -35.70 -2.61
CA MET A 63 -8.50 -35.30 -1.55
C MET A 63 -7.36 -34.43 -2.09
N GLU A 64 -6.73 -34.83 -3.21
CA GLU A 64 -5.68 -34.02 -3.86
C GLU A 64 -6.22 -32.65 -4.29
N ARG A 65 -7.41 -32.60 -4.90
CA ARG A 65 -8.07 -31.35 -5.31
C ARG A 65 -8.38 -30.44 -4.13
N ILE A 66 -8.88 -30.99 -3.03
CA ILE A 66 -9.18 -30.25 -1.79
C ILE A 66 -7.89 -29.65 -1.23
N LEU A 67 -6.81 -30.44 -1.11
CA LEU A 67 -5.53 -29.99 -0.59
C LEU A 67 -4.85 -28.95 -1.50
N ASP A 68 -4.93 -29.16 -2.83
CA ASP A 68 -4.39 -28.22 -3.80
C ASP A 68 -5.08 -26.84 -3.70
N ASN A 69 -6.40 -26.86 -3.57
CA ASN A 69 -7.18 -25.65 -3.41
C ASN A 69 -6.94 -24.97 -2.05
N MET A 70 -6.74 -25.73 -0.97
CA MET A 70 -6.37 -25.21 0.34
C MET A 70 -5.00 -24.50 0.30
N ASP A 71 -4.03 -25.08 -0.40
CA ASP A 71 -2.71 -24.48 -0.60
C ASP A 71 -2.80 -23.22 -1.47
N PHE A 72 -3.61 -23.26 -2.54
CA PHE A 72 -3.83 -22.12 -3.42
C PHE A 72 -4.49 -20.93 -2.70
N HIS A 73 -5.54 -21.19 -1.90
CA HIS A 73 -6.17 -20.15 -1.09
C HIS A 73 -5.20 -19.56 -0.06
N GLY A 74 -4.41 -20.42 0.60
CA GLY A 74 -3.39 -19.95 1.53
C GLY A 74 -2.33 -19.09 0.85
N ALA A 75 -1.88 -19.48 -0.34
CA ALA A 75 -0.91 -18.72 -1.11
C ALA A 75 -1.49 -17.37 -1.58
N THR A 76 -2.71 -17.31 -2.09
CA THR A 76 -3.33 -16.04 -2.50
C THR A 76 -3.51 -15.07 -1.33
N GLN A 77 -3.90 -15.56 -0.15
CA GLN A 77 -3.98 -14.73 1.06
C GLN A 77 -2.59 -14.27 1.53
N ALA A 78 -1.59 -15.16 1.49
CA ALA A 78 -0.21 -14.81 1.80
C ALA A 78 0.38 -13.81 0.79
N TYR A 79 -0.05 -13.85 -0.48
CA TYR A 79 0.30 -12.83 -1.48
C TYR A 79 -0.22 -11.45 -1.06
N LEU A 80 -1.54 -11.33 -0.76
CA LEU A 80 -2.14 -10.06 -0.32
C LEU A 80 -1.43 -9.51 0.92
N TRP A 81 -1.19 -10.37 1.91
CA TRP A 81 -0.44 -9.99 3.11
C TRP A 81 0.98 -9.54 2.81
N GLY A 82 1.69 -10.21 1.89
CA GLY A 82 3.10 -10.00 1.56
C GLY A 82 3.36 -8.84 0.61
N ILE A 83 2.35 -8.26 -0.05
CA ILE A 83 2.52 -7.17 -1.04
C ILE A 83 3.42 -6.04 -0.52
N PRO A 84 3.20 -5.44 0.66
CA PRO A 84 4.02 -4.32 1.11
C PRO A 84 5.49 -4.70 1.29
N ILE A 85 5.78 -5.76 2.04
CA ILE A 85 7.16 -6.14 2.35
C ILE A 85 7.94 -6.61 1.11
N ALA A 86 7.28 -7.33 0.19
CA ALA A 86 7.87 -7.73 -1.08
C ALA A 86 8.17 -6.52 -1.97
N SER A 87 7.32 -5.50 -1.95
CA SER A 87 7.50 -4.27 -2.73
C SER A 87 8.67 -3.43 -2.21
N PHE A 88 8.77 -3.21 -0.91
CA PHE A 88 9.92 -2.51 -0.31
C PHE A 88 11.23 -3.29 -0.51
N SER A 89 11.20 -4.61 -0.37
CA SER A 89 12.35 -5.48 -0.68
C SER A 89 12.74 -5.40 -2.16
N ASN A 90 11.76 -5.26 -3.06
CA ASN A 90 12.05 -5.08 -4.48
C ASN A 90 12.74 -3.75 -4.78
N LEU A 91 12.33 -2.63 -4.15
CA LEU A 91 13.06 -1.37 -4.24
C LEU A 91 14.48 -1.53 -3.69
N GLN A 92 14.64 -2.17 -2.52
CA GLN A 92 15.95 -2.43 -1.93
C GLN A 92 16.84 -3.23 -2.88
N TYR A 93 16.30 -4.25 -3.55
CA TYR A 93 17.04 -5.01 -4.55
C TYR A 93 17.57 -4.13 -5.69
N TYR A 94 16.74 -3.21 -6.22
CA TYR A 94 17.19 -2.29 -7.27
C TYR A 94 18.27 -1.33 -6.74
N THR A 95 18.09 -0.77 -5.56
CA THR A 95 19.09 0.15 -4.98
C THR A 95 20.42 -0.54 -4.73
N ASP A 96 20.41 -1.72 -4.14
CA ASP A 96 21.62 -2.42 -3.71
C ASP A 96 22.31 -3.16 -4.88
N ASN A 97 21.51 -3.82 -5.75
CA ASN A 97 22.05 -4.74 -6.75
C ASN A 97 22.14 -4.16 -8.16
N VAL A 98 21.22 -3.27 -8.54
CA VAL A 98 21.18 -2.68 -9.90
C VAL A 98 21.88 -1.32 -9.91
N PHE A 99 21.50 -0.42 -9.00
CA PHE A 99 22.06 0.93 -8.97
C PHE A 99 23.36 1.02 -8.16
N LYS A 100 23.65 -0.02 -7.35
CA LYS A 100 24.85 -0.08 -6.48
C LYS A 100 24.96 1.14 -5.56
N VAL A 101 23.84 1.54 -4.97
CA VAL A 101 23.77 2.66 -4.04
C VAL A 101 24.33 2.21 -2.69
N ARG A 102 25.14 3.05 -2.07
CA ARG A 102 25.67 2.78 -0.73
C ARG A 102 24.53 2.74 0.28
N GLN A 103 24.60 1.80 1.23
CA GLN A 103 23.61 1.69 2.31
C GLN A 103 23.42 3.03 3.04
N GLY A 104 22.16 3.41 3.19
CA GLY A 104 21.76 4.67 3.82
C GLY A 104 21.83 5.90 2.93
N GLU A 105 22.22 5.78 1.67
CA GLU A 105 22.14 6.85 0.69
C GLU A 105 20.81 6.79 -0.04
N LEU A 106 20.20 7.96 -0.32
CA LEU A 106 18.89 8.05 -0.91
C LEU A 106 18.98 8.41 -2.39
N LEU A 107 18.12 7.78 -3.21
CA LEU A 107 17.94 8.10 -4.63
C LEU A 107 17.20 9.43 -4.79
N LYS A 108 17.67 10.28 -5.70
CA LYS A 108 16.93 11.43 -6.17
C LYS A 108 16.10 11.07 -7.41
N THR A 109 14.80 11.35 -7.36
CA THR A 109 13.90 11.18 -8.49
C THR A 109 13.16 12.50 -8.75
N ALA A 110 13.56 13.21 -9.80
CA ALA A 110 13.04 14.54 -10.12
C ALA A 110 12.23 14.57 -11.43
N THR A 111 12.71 13.90 -12.49
CA THR A 111 12.06 13.87 -13.80
C THR A 111 10.98 12.79 -13.88
N LEU A 112 10.13 12.85 -14.91
CA LEU A 112 9.13 11.82 -15.15
C LEU A 112 9.79 10.45 -15.31
N ASP A 113 10.81 10.33 -16.15
CA ASP A 113 11.49 9.08 -16.43
C ASP A 113 12.06 8.44 -15.15
N GLN A 114 12.61 9.24 -14.25
CA GLN A 114 13.11 8.77 -12.96
C GLN A 114 12.02 8.29 -12.00
N LYS A 115 10.77 8.71 -12.23
CA LYS A 115 9.60 8.37 -11.38
C LYS A 115 8.75 7.23 -11.94
N LEU A 116 9.00 6.80 -13.18
CA LEU A 116 8.20 5.74 -13.82
C LEU A 116 8.26 4.40 -13.08
N GLY A 117 9.22 4.20 -12.19
CA GLY A 117 9.28 3.02 -11.34
C GLY A 117 8.49 3.14 -10.04
N ILE A 118 7.98 4.32 -9.68
CA ILE A 118 7.29 4.58 -8.41
C ILE A 118 5.78 4.50 -8.61
N LEU A 119 5.10 3.65 -7.84
CA LEU A 119 3.64 3.57 -7.86
C LEU A 119 3.04 4.91 -7.41
N THR A 120 2.06 5.38 -8.15
CA THR A 120 1.29 6.61 -7.86
C THR A 120 2.13 7.85 -7.54
N ALA A 121 3.31 7.96 -8.14
CA ALA A 121 4.19 9.11 -7.91
C ALA A 121 3.50 10.45 -8.20
N ASN A 122 3.91 11.48 -7.47
CA ASN A 122 3.56 12.86 -7.80
C ASN A 122 4.49 13.36 -8.92
N ALA A 123 3.92 13.92 -9.97
CA ALA A 123 4.68 14.45 -11.09
C ALA A 123 5.31 15.84 -10.82
N THR A 124 4.89 16.56 -9.77
CA THR A 124 5.20 17.98 -9.57
C THR A 124 6.36 18.28 -8.64
N THR A 125 6.73 17.38 -7.73
CA THR A 125 7.79 17.62 -6.74
C THR A 125 8.87 16.54 -6.80
N PRO A 126 10.17 16.90 -6.66
CA PRO A 126 11.24 15.91 -6.52
C PRO A 126 11.10 15.09 -5.23
N TYR A 127 11.53 13.83 -5.30
CA TYR A 127 11.71 12.96 -4.13
C TYR A 127 13.17 12.66 -3.89
N ILE A 128 13.50 12.38 -2.63
CA ILE A 128 14.64 11.57 -2.23
C ILE A 128 14.08 10.36 -1.48
N ILE A 129 14.37 9.14 -1.95
CA ILE A 129 13.81 7.89 -1.44
C ILE A 129 14.89 6.82 -1.30
N GLY A 130 14.74 5.94 -0.35
CA GLY A 130 15.65 4.80 -0.22
C GLY A 130 15.30 3.91 0.95
N THR A 131 16.03 2.81 1.04
CA THR A 131 15.91 1.81 2.10
C THR A 131 17.18 1.75 2.90
N VAL A 132 17.07 1.37 4.18
CA VAL A 132 18.21 1.18 5.07
C VAL A 132 18.04 -0.14 5.79
N ASN A 133 19.10 -0.96 5.80
CA ASN A 133 19.18 -2.16 6.61
C ASN A 133 19.84 -1.82 7.95
N LEU A 134 19.03 -1.76 9.01
CA LEU A 134 19.47 -1.42 10.37
C LEU A 134 20.32 -2.53 11.01
N GLU A 135 20.18 -3.79 10.56
CA GLU A 135 21.03 -4.87 11.02
C GLU A 135 22.50 -4.65 10.60
N SER A 136 22.72 -4.17 9.38
CA SER A 136 24.05 -3.90 8.84
C SER A 136 24.63 -2.54 9.26
N THR A 137 23.79 -1.50 9.35
CA THR A 137 24.24 -0.14 9.69
C THR A 137 24.30 0.11 11.20
N GLY A 138 23.55 -0.66 11.99
CA GLY A 138 23.19 -0.29 13.35
C GLY A 138 22.19 0.87 13.38
N PRO A 139 22.05 1.56 14.53
CA PRO A 139 21.21 2.76 14.63
C PRO A 139 21.55 3.77 13.54
N PHE A 140 20.52 4.39 12.97
CA PHE A 140 20.66 5.21 11.77
C PHE A 140 20.11 6.62 11.98
N VAL A 141 20.86 7.63 11.57
CA VAL A 141 20.49 9.03 11.73
C VAL A 141 19.86 9.58 10.45
N ILE A 142 18.73 10.25 10.61
CA ILE A 142 18.10 11.08 9.60
C ILE A 142 18.16 12.52 10.12
N ASP A 143 19.03 13.32 9.53
CA ASP A 143 19.27 14.72 9.90
C ASP A 143 18.44 15.62 8.99
N VAL A 144 17.28 16.04 9.49
CA VAL A 144 16.29 16.84 8.76
C VAL A 144 16.60 18.32 8.94
N PRO A 145 16.88 19.08 7.87
CA PRO A 145 17.17 20.50 7.97
C PRO A 145 15.93 21.33 8.29
N VAL A 146 16.15 22.51 8.82
CA VAL A 146 15.09 23.56 8.91
C VAL A 146 14.61 23.92 7.51
N GLY A 147 13.30 23.89 7.28
CA GLY A 147 12.71 24.31 5.99
C GLY A 147 11.51 23.48 5.57
N LYS A 148 11.06 23.69 4.34
CA LYS A 148 9.84 23.10 3.78
C LYS A 148 10.12 21.70 3.23
N THR A 149 10.37 20.75 4.13
CA THR A 149 10.41 19.32 3.83
C THR A 149 9.13 18.64 4.28
N ALA A 150 8.72 17.56 3.61
CA ALA A 150 7.69 16.67 4.09
C ALA A 150 8.08 15.24 3.71
N GLY A 151 8.09 14.35 4.67
CA GLY A 151 8.50 12.97 4.45
C GLY A 151 8.05 12.06 5.57
N MET A 152 8.40 10.80 5.42
CA MET A 152 8.11 9.73 6.36
C MET A 152 9.26 8.75 6.46
N VAL A 153 9.24 8.02 7.54
CA VAL A 153 10.01 6.80 7.74
C VAL A 153 9.00 5.68 7.95
N ASP A 154 8.99 4.69 7.08
CA ASP A 154 8.10 3.54 7.16
C ASP A 154 8.89 2.27 7.51
N ASP A 155 8.25 1.34 8.20
CA ASP A 155 8.75 -0.03 8.29
C ASP A 155 8.52 -0.78 6.95
N PHE A 156 9.08 -1.97 6.82
CA PHE A 156 8.92 -2.73 5.57
C PHE A 156 7.51 -3.33 5.37
N TRP A 157 6.61 -3.18 6.33
CA TRP A 157 5.19 -3.46 6.17
C TRP A 157 4.37 -2.23 5.77
N GLN A 158 5.03 -1.14 5.33
CA GLN A 158 4.40 0.12 4.94
C GLN A 158 3.64 0.80 6.10
N ARG A 159 4.08 0.58 7.36
CA ARG A 159 3.53 1.29 8.51
C ARG A 159 4.44 2.48 8.84
N PRO A 160 3.89 3.67 9.08
CA PRO A 160 4.71 4.82 9.44
C PRO A 160 5.33 4.63 10.82
N ILE A 161 6.65 4.75 10.88
CA ILE A 161 7.43 4.85 12.12
C ILE A 161 7.35 6.29 12.63
N THR A 162 7.51 7.25 11.73
CA THR A 162 7.33 8.69 12.01
C THR A 162 7.20 9.49 10.71
N ASP A 163 6.43 10.58 10.78
CA ASP A 163 6.54 11.66 9.80
C ASP A 163 7.77 12.54 10.13
N ILE A 164 8.33 13.20 9.10
CA ILE A 164 9.45 14.14 9.24
C ILE A 164 9.16 15.44 8.47
N GLY A 165 9.76 16.55 8.88
CA GLY A 165 9.54 17.86 8.28
C GLY A 165 8.21 18.49 8.72
N LEU A 166 7.51 19.18 7.82
CA LEU A 166 6.31 19.96 8.15
C LEU A 166 5.19 19.13 8.80
N ALA A 167 5.02 17.88 8.37
CA ALA A 167 4.04 16.97 8.94
C ALA A 167 4.55 16.21 10.17
N GLY A 168 5.85 16.22 10.40
CA GLY A 168 6.50 15.48 11.48
C GLY A 168 6.48 16.23 12.83
N PRO A 169 6.96 15.56 13.88
CA PRO A 169 7.10 16.16 15.21
C PRO A 169 8.03 17.39 15.25
N ASP A 170 8.92 17.53 14.26
CA ASP A 170 9.82 18.67 14.12
C ASP A 170 9.12 19.91 13.51
N LYS A 171 7.96 19.76 12.87
CA LYS A 171 7.15 20.84 12.29
C LYS A 171 7.96 21.79 11.38
N GLY A 172 8.93 21.22 10.62
CA GLY A 172 9.82 21.97 9.73
C GLY A 172 10.90 22.78 10.45
N LYS A 173 11.07 22.62 11.76
CA LYS A 173 12.14 23.29 12.54
C LYS A 173 13.46 22.53 12.48
N GLY A 174 13.48 21.38 11.79
CA GLY A 174 14.61 20.48 11.74
C GLY A 174 14.79 19.64 12.99
N ALA A 175 15.31 18.44 12.81
CA ALA A 175 15.64 17.53 13.91
C ALA A 175 16.57 16.41 13.43
N LYS A 176 17.28 15.79 14.36
CA LYS A 176 17.99 14.53 14.14
C LYS A 176 17.15 13.40 14.69
N TYR A 177 16.69 12.53 13.81
CA TYR A 177 16.00 11.29 14.19
C TYR A 177 17.03 10.17 14.25
N LEU A 178 17.04 9.39 15.34
CA LEU A 178 17.84 8.18 15.49
C LEU A 178 16.89 6.98 15.42
N VAL A 179 16.89 6.30 14.29
CA VAL A 179 16.08 5.08 14.12
C VAL A 179 16.94 3.89 14.56
N THR A 180 16.43 3.13 15.53
CA THR A 180 17.13 1.96 16.08
C THR A 180 16.50 0.66 15.56
N PRO A 181 17.28 -0.43 15.42
CA PRO A 181 16.73 -1.73 15.06
C PRO A 181 15.81 -2.30 16.15
N PRO A 182 14.99 -3.32 15.84
CA PRO A 182 14.16 -3.99 16.83
C PRO A 182 14.97 -4.51 18.01
N GLY A 183 14.47 -4.29 19.22
CA GLY A 183 15.11 -4.79 20.46
C GLY A 183 16.41 -4.11 20.82
N TYR A 184 16.70 -2.93 20.31
CA TYR A 184 17.90 -2.15 20.64
C TYR A 184 17.97 -1.84 22.13
N LYS A 185 19.14 -2.13 22.75
CA LYS A 185 19.40 -1.91 24.19
C LYS A 185 20.48 -0.84 24.45
N GLY A 186 20.89 -0.12 23.41
CA GLY A 186 21.90 0.92 23.55
C GLY A 186 21.35 2.21 24.16
N ALA A 187 22.24 3.18 24.38
CA ALA A 187 21.88 4.46 24.95
C ALA A 187 21.00 5.31 24.02
N GLU A 188 20.13 6.12 24.62
CA GLU A 188 19.39 7.18 23.94
C GLU A 188 20.17 8.50 24.07
N PRO A 189 20.92 8.91 23.06
CA PRO A 189 21.78 10.09 23.17
C PRO A 189 20.95 11.38 23.15
N SER A 190 21.39 12.36 23.92
CA SER A 190 20.79 13.71 23.88
C SER A 190 20.92 14.35 22.51
N GLY A 191 19.95 15.19 22.13
CA GLY A 191 19.93 15.88 20.85
C GLY A 191 19.37 15.07 19.67
N TYR A 192 18.90 13.83 19.92
CA TYR A 192 18.23 13.00 18.96
C TYR A 192 16.79 12.70 19.39
N ARG A 193 15.91 12.54 18.40
CA ARG A 193 14.61 11.89 18.57
C ARG A 193 14.81 10.41 18.33
N VAL A 194 14.87 9.62 19.38
CA VAL A 194 15.11 8.18 19.29
C VAL A 194 13.79 7.47 19.02
N ILE A 195 13.77 6.59 18.03
CA ILE A 195 12.59 5.83 17.61
C ILE A 195 13.02 4.42 17.24
N GLU A 196 12.42 3.41 17.87
CA GLU A 196 12.67 2.02 17.55
C GLU A 196 11.84 1.60 16.32
N SER A 197 12.50 0.96 15.34
CA SER A 197 11.83 0.35 14.20
C SER A 197 11.30 -1.04 14.58
N PRO A 198 10.07 -1.42 14.15
CA PRO A 198 9.59 -2.78 14.33
C PRO A 198 10.19 -3.78 13.32
N THR A 199 10.92 -3.30 12.31
CA THR A 199 11.58 -4.13 11.28
C THR A 199 13.07 -3.82 11.17
N ASN A 200 13.87 -4.80 10.71
CA ASN A 200 15.31 -4.62 10.47
C ASN A 200 15.59 -3.69 9.28
N ASN A 201 14.66 -3.58 8.36
CA ASN A 201 14.75 -2.67 7.23
C ASN A 201 13.72 -1.56 7.36
N ILE A 202 14.08 -0.35 6.94
CA ILE A 202 13.22 0.82 6.91
C ILE A 202 13.23 1.48 5.54
N PHE A 203 12.17 2.18 5.23
CA PHE A 203 12.07 3.07 4.07
C PHE A 203 12.10 4.53 4.53
N ILE A 204 12.76 5.37 3.75
CA ILE A 204 12.79 6.82 3.94
C ILE A 204 12.33 7.48 2.65
N GLY A 205 11.29 8.30 2.74
CA GLY A 205 10.79 9.06 1.60
C GLY A 205 10.60 10.53 1.98
N VAL A 206 11.20 11.46 1.19
CA VAL A 206 11.17 12.89 1.49
C VAL A 206 10.92 13.69 0.22
N ARG A 207 10.13 14.74 0.35
CA ARG A 207 9.90 15.76 -0.68
C ARG A 207 10.44 17.10 -0.24
N MET A 208 11.09 17.80 -1.16
CA MET A 208 11.43 19.21 -1.00
C MET A 208 10.26 20.04 -1.56
N LEU A 209 9.55 20.76 -0.71
CA LEU A 209 8.32 21.47 -1.09
C LEU A 209 8.54 22.89 -1.58
N GLU A 210 9.79 23.37 -1.58
CA GLU A 210 10.13 24.67 -2.18
C GLU A 210 9.76 24.69 -3.66
N ALA A 211 9.06 25.75 -4.08
CA ALA A 211 8.65 25.92 -5.47
C ALA A 211 9.84 26.32 -6.37
N ASP A 212 10.79 27.08 -5.84
CA ASP A 212 12.03 27.46 -6.53
C ASP A 212 13.00 26.26 -6.56
N PRO A 213 13.40 25.77 -7.74
CA PRO A 213 14.31 24.62 -7.87
C PRO A 213 15.68 24.82 -7.19
N LYS A 214 16.20 26.06 -7.18
CA LYS A 214 17.48 26.39 -6.52
C LYS A 214 17.35 26.28 -5.01
N LYS A 215 16.26 26.79 -4.44
CA LYS A 215 15.97 26.68 -3.01
C LYS A 215 15.69 25.22 -2.61
N ALA A 216 14.98 24.47 -3.44
CA ALA A 216 14.75 23.04 -3.23
C ALA A 216 16.07 22.26 -3.23
N ALA A 217 16.97 22.50 -4.15
CA ALA A 217 18.28 21.88 -4.21
C ALA A 217 19.17 22.25 -3.01
N ALA A 218 19.16 23.51 -2.58
CA ALA A 218 19.88 24.00 -1.40
C ALA A 218 19.33 23.36 -0.10
N LEU A 219 18.02 23.15 0.00
CA LEU A 219 17.40 22.45 1.12
C LEU A 219 17.77 20.98 1.11
N GLN A 220 17.72 20.32 -0.05
CA GLN A 220 18.10 18.92 -0.22
C GLN A 220 19.57 18.68 0.19
N SER A 221 20.50 19.58 -0.16
CA SER A 221 21.92 19.40 0.16
C SER A 221 22.22 19.43 1.67
N LYS A 222 21.30 19.97 2.47
CA LYS A 222 21.38 19.99 3.95
C LYS A 222 20.76 18.76 4.61
N PHE A 223 19.89 18.04 3.89
CA PHE A 223 19.30 16.79 4.39
C PHE A 223 20.39 15.71 4.41
N ARG A 224 20.55 14.98 5.49
CA ARG A 224 21.64 14.00 5.64
C ARG A 224 21.13 12.70 6.24
N THR A 225 21.72 11.61 5.79
CA THR A 225 21.49 10.26 6.31
C THR A 225 22.82 9.56 6.54
N TYR A 226 22.99 8.92 7.70
CA TYR A 226 24.23 8.22 8.03
C TYR A 226 24.05 7.25 9.20
N ALA A 227 24.90 6.23 9.28
CA ALA A 227 24.93 5.35 10.44
C ALA A 227 25.38 6.13 11.70
N TYR A 228 24.78 5.88 12.84
CA TYR A 228 25.09 6.59 14.08
C TYR A 228 26.57 6.49 14.50
N LYS A 229 27.23 5.38 14.17
CA LYS A 229 28.66 5.21 14.39
C LYS A 229 29.52 6.28 13.70
N ASP A 230 29.05 6.82 12.58
CA ASP A 230 29.74 7.82 11.76
C ASP A 230 29.40 9.27 12.16
N ARG A 231 28.67 9.49 13.26
CA ARG A 231 28.16 10.80 13.69
C ARG A 231 29.21 11.88 13.92
N ALA A 232 30.46 11.48 14.25
CA ALA A 232 31.59 12.40 14.44
C ALA A 232 32.09 12.98 13.10
N ASN A 233 32.01 12.19 12.02
CA ASN A 233 32.40 12.62 10.69
C ASN A 233 31.44 11.99 9.65
N PRO A 234 30.17 12.50 9.55
CA PRO A 234 29.18 11.89 8.69
C PRO A 234 29.56 12.00 7.22
N PRO A 235 29.40 10.92 6.44
CA PRO A 235 29.72 10.94 5.02
C PRO A 235 28.83 11.91 4.25
N LYS A 236 29.34 12.46 3.15
CA LYS A 236 28.55 13.28 2.23
C LYS A 236 27.53 12.41 1.50
N ASN A 237 26.28 12.86 1.45
CA ASN A 237 25.23 12.23 0.62
C ASN A 237 25.34 12.72 -0.82
N LEU A 238 25.38 11.81 -1.78
CA LEU A 238 25.54 12.10 -3.20
C LEU A 238 24.19 12.20 -3.92
N TYR A 239 23.14 11.58 -3.40
CA TYR A 239 21.80 11.50 -4.01
C TYR A 239 21.83 11.01 -5.45
N PRO A 240 22.31 9.78 -5.70
CA PRO A 240 22.35 9.23 -7.04
C PRO A 240 20.95 9.16 -7.66
N GLN A 241 20.91 9.10 -8.98
CA GLN A 241 19.66 8.92 -9.73
C GLN A 241 19.53 7.47 -10.18
N PRO A 242 18.29 6.96 -10.40
CA PRO A 242 18.13 5.65 -11.00
C PRO A 242 18.90 5.53 -12.32
N SER A 243 19.77 4.54 -12.43
CA SER A 243 20.62 4.31 -13.61
C SER A 243 19.98 3.35 -14.63
N ALA A 244 18.83 2.75 -14.29
CA ALA A 244 18.07 1.84 -15.13
C ALA A 244 16.58 1.92 -14.81
N LYS A 245 15.74 1.31 -15.63
CA LYS A 245 14.32 1.11 -15.30
C LYS A 245 14.20 0.24 -14.05
N TYR A 246 13.28 0.58 -13.18
CA TYR A 246 13.00 -0.12 -11.93
C TYR A 246 11.51 -0.14 -11.64
N PHE A 247 11.11 -0.91 -10.64
CA PHE A 247 9.73 -0.98 -10.22
C PHE A 247 9.65 -1.06 -8.68
N PHE A 248 9.08 -0.03 -8.07
CA PHE A 248 8.80 0.01 -6.63
C PHE A 248 7.38 -0.47 -6.37
N GLY A 249 7.16 -1.73 -6.64
CA GLY A 249 5.92 -2.47 -6.42
C GLY A 249 6.23 -3.96 -6.31
N PRO A 250 5.21 -4.81 -6.08
CA PRO A 250 5.42 -6.24 -5.96
C PRO A 250 5.88 -6.79 -7.30
N PRO A 251 6.98 -7.56 -7.35
CA PRO A 251 7.37 -8.25 -8.57
C PRO A 251 6.32 -9.31 -8.96
N ARG A 252 6.25 -9.66 -10.24
CA ARG A 252 5.24 -10.61 -10.75
C ARG A 252 5.74 -12.05 -10.76
N GLY A 253 4.79 -13.00 -10.68
CA GLY A 253 5.07 -14.43 -10.79
C GLY A 253 5.97 -14.96 -9.68
N MET A 254 6.88 -15.88 -10.04
CA MET A 254 7.81 -16.47 -9.06
C MET A 254 8.72 -15.46 -8.39
N ALA A 255 9.09 -14.39 -9.06
CA ALA A 255 9.94 -13.34 -8.47
C ALA A 255 9.33 -12.70 -7.23
N PHE A 256 7.99 -12.67 -7.09
CA PHE A 256 7.33 -12.25 -5.86
C PHE A 256 7.69 -13.15 -4.68
N TRP A 257 7.57 -14.46 -4.87
CA TRP A 257 7.80 -15.45 -3.81
C TRP A 257 9.28 -15.54 -3.43
N GLU A 258 10.18 -15.43 -4.40
CA GLU A 258 11.62 -15.36 -4.17
C GLU A 258 11.97 -14.13 -3.34
N ARG A 259 11.42 -12.98 -3.70
CA ARG A 259 11.61 -11.73 -2.97
C ARG A 259 11.01 -11.76 -1.57
N LEU A 260 9.81 -12.34 -1.45
CA LEU A 260 9.14 -12.52 -0.15
C LEU A 260 9.96 -13.44 0.76
N HIS A 261 10.42 -14.58 0.25
CA HIS A 261 11.26 -15.51 1.01
C HIS A 261 12.55 -14.84 1.48
N GLU A 262 13.25 -14.13 0.58
CA GLU A 262 14.49 -13.42 0.90
C GLU A 262 14.30 -12.43 2.06
N ILE A 263 13.27 -11.60 1.99
CA ILE A 263 13.07 -10.58 3.02
C ILE A 263 12.57 -11.16 4.34
N LEU A 264 11.71 -12.18 4.32
CA LEU A 264 11.25 -12.84 5.54
C LEU A 264 12.39 -13.52 6.31
N ASN A 265 13.45 -13.95 5.63
CA ASN A 265 14.65 -14.48 6.29
C ASN A 265 15.41 -13.40 7.08
N ARG A 266 15.35 -12.15 6.65
CA ARG A 266 16.05 -11.00 7.27
C ARG A 266 15.20 -10.24 8.30
N GLU A 267 13.87 -10.37 8.23
CA GLU A 267 12.96 -9.62 9.10
C GLU A 267 12.52 -10.44 10.32
N VAL A 268 12.13 -9.72 11.38
CA VAL A 268 11.48 -10.31 12.54
C VAL A 268 10.06 -10.75 12.18
N VAL A 269 9.62 -11.88 12.73
CA VAL A 269 8.24 -12.35 12.59
C VAL A 269 7.44 -11.78 13.74
N ALA A 270 6.60 -10.79 13.48
CA ALA A 270 5.69 -10.23 14.46
C ALA A 270 4.56 -11.21 14.79
N GLU A 271 3.97 -11.11 15.99
CA GLU A 271 2.90 -12.02 16.42
C GLU A 271 1.70 -12.00 15.45
N ARG A 272 1.33 -10.84 14.94
CA ARG A 272 0.25 -10.68 13.95
C ARG A 272 0.50 -11.38 12.61
N ASP A 273 1.76 -11.74 12.31
CA ASP A 273 2.16 -12.31 11.02
C ASP A 273 2.31 -13.84 11.06
N ARG A 274 2.31 -14.45 12.23
CA ARG A 274 2.54 -15.91 12.42
C ARG A 274 1.54 -16.78 11.67
N PHE A 275 0.31 -16.34 11.55
CA PHE A 275 -0.74 -17.06 10.81
C PHE A 275 -0.39 -17.21 9.32
N PHE A 276 0.13 -16.14 8.70
CA PHE A 276 0.56 -16.17 7.30
C PHE A 276 1.83 -16.99 7.09
N MET A 277 2.73 -17.01 8.08
CA MET A 277 3.89 -17.92 8.04
C MET A 277 3.46 -19.39 7.98
N ALA A 278 2.37 -19.78 8.64
CA ALA A 278 1.83 -21.14 8.55
C ALA A 278 1.24 -21.45 7.16
N MET A 279 0.62 -20.48 6.49
CA MET A 279 0.16 -20.63 5.10
C MET A 279 1.34 -20.82 4.13
N LEU A 280 2.40 -20.01 4.28
CA LEU A 280 3.60 -20.06 3.46
C LEU A 280 4.36 -21.38 3.59
N LYS A 281 4.37 -21.98 4.79
CA LYS A 281 5.02 -23.28 5.04
C LYS A 281 4.48 -24.37 4.12
N ARG A 282 3.17 -24.41 3.87
CA ARG A 282 2.52 -25.42 3.00
C ARG A 282 3.02 -25.36 1.55
N VAL A 283 3.45 -24.21 1.09
CA VAL A 283 3.95 -23.97 -0.26
C VAL A 283 5.49 -23.89 -0.33
N GLY A 284 6.17 -24.32 0.74
CA GLY A 284 7.62 -24.47 0.77
C GLY A 284 8.40 -23.20 1.13
N ILE A 285 7.73 -22.15 1.64
CA ILE A 285 8.39 -20.93 2.12
C ILE A 285 8.44 -20.97 3.65
N GLU A 286 9.64 -21.21 4.19
CA GLU A 286 9.90 -21.23 5.63
C GLU A 286 11.14 -20.38 5.95
N LYS A 287 11.04 -19.55 7.01
CA LYS A 287 12.18 -18.76 7.50
C LYS A 287 13.32 -19.66 7.94
N GLY A 288 14.54 -19.35 7.51
CA GLY A 288 15.75 -20.09 7.83
C GLY A 288 15.97 -21.36 6.99
N LYS A 289 15.09 -21.65 6.03
CA LYS A 289 15.25 -22.78 5.12
C LYS A 289 15.41 -22.32 3.67
N PRO A 290 16.11 -23.08 2.82
CA PRO A 290 16.17 -22.79 1.38
C PRO A 290 14.78 -22.87 0.73
N PHE A 291 14.52 -21.99 -0.23
CA PHE A 291 13.30 -22.02 -1.03
C PHE A 291 13.53 -22.80 -2.33
N ASN A 292 13.14 -24.07 -2.31
CA ASN A 292 13.27 -25.01 -3.45
C ASN A 292 11.89 -25.61 -3.77
N PRO A 293 10.97 -24.86 -4.39
CA PRO A 293 9.62 -25.34 -4.63
C PRO A 293 9.62 -26.50 -5.64
N THR A 294 8.82 -27.54 -5.34
CA THR A 294 8.53 -28.62 -6.27
C THR A 294 7.85 -28.09 -7.53
N PRO A 295 7.82 -28.84 -8.66
CA PRO A 295 7.10 -28.42 -9.86
C PRO A 295 5.63 -28.09 -9.61
N ARG A 296 4.93 -28.86 -8.74
CA ARG A 296 3.55 -28.57 -8.31
C ARG A 296 3.46 -27.22 -7.58
N GLN A 297 4.32 -27.01 -6.57
CA GLN A 297 4.34 -25.77 -5.79
C GLN A 297 4.66 -24.56 -6.68
N LYS A 298 5.62 -24.70 -7.61
CA LYS A 298 5.97 -23.62 -8.53
C LYS A 298 4.77 -23.19 -9.39
N LYS A 299 4.06 -24.15 -10.00
CA LYS A 299 2.85 -23.88 -10.79
C LYS A 299 1.76 -23.22 -9.96
N LEU A 300 1.53 -23.70 -8.74
CA LEU A 300 0.55 -23.13 -7.82
C LEU A 300 0.92 -21.71 -7.42
N LEU A 301 2.18 -21.45 -7.07
CA LEU A 301 2.66 -20.14 -6.66
C LEU A 301 2.60 -19.11 -7.80
N GLU A 302 2.93 -19.50 -9.04
CA GLU A 302 2.76 -18.64 -10.23
C GLU A 302 1.31 -18.20 -10.41
N GLN A 303 0.37 -19.15 -10.29
CA GLN A 303 -1.07 -18.85 -10.37
C GLN A 303 -1.54 -17.99 -9.20
N ALA A 304 -1.09 -18.30 -7.98
CA ALA A 304 -1.46 -17.54 -6.79
C ALA A 304 -0.94 -16.09 -6.83
N ALA A 305 0.25 -15.85 -7.39
CA ALA A 305 0.76 -14.50 -7.60
C ALA A 305 -0.12 -13.71 -8.58
N PHE A 306 -0.51 -14.32 -9.70
CA PHE A 306 -1.39 -13.69 -10.68
C PHE A 306 -2.78 -13.36 -10.09
N VAL A 307 -3.40 -14.34 -9.43
CA VAL A 307 -4.73 -14.17 -8.85
C VAL A 307 -4.69 -13.20 -7.66
N GLY A 308 -3.66 -13.28 -6.83
CA GLY A 308 -3.46 -12.35 -5.70
C GLY A 308 -3.27 -10.90 -6.17
N GLU A 309 -2.49 -10.65 -7.23
CA GLU A 309 -2.38 -9.33 -7.84
C GLU A 309 -3.74 -8.85 -8.37
N ALA A 310 -4.47 -9.72 -9.05
CA ALA A 310 -5.80 -9.39 -9.57
C ALA A 310 -6.79 -9.08 -8.43
N MET A 311 -6.75 -9.84 -7.32
CA MET A 311 -7.58 -9.57 -6.13
C MET A 311 -7.29 -8.19 -5.52
N ALA A 312 -6.02 -7.84 -5.32
CA ALA A 312 -5.64 -6.55 -4.77
C ALA A 312 -6.07 -5.39 -5.67
N LYS A 313 -5.86 -5.51 -6.99
CA LYS A 313 -6.30 -4.51 -7.98
C LYS A 313 -7.82 -4.43 -8.10
N ALA A 314 -8.54 -5.55 -7.96
CA ALA A 314 -9.99 -5.56 -7.97
C ALA A 314 -10.57 -4.86 -6.72
N ASN A 315 -9.97 -5.07 -5.55
CA ASN A 315 -10.33 -4.34 -4.32
C ASN A 315 -10.11 -2.84 -4.50
N ASP A 316 -8.96 -2.42 -5.01
CA ASP A 316 -8.65 -1.02 -5.29
C ASP A 316 -9.67 -0.40 -6.27
N LEU A 317 -9.99 -1.10 -7.36
CA LEU A 317 -10.97 -0.64 -8.35
C LEU A 317 -12.39 -0.54 -7.77
N ALA A 318 -12.82 -1.55 -7.04
CA ALA A 318 -14.14 -1.60 -6.43
C ALA A 318 -14.28 -0.63 -5.25
N LYS A 319 -13.17 -0.30 -4.56
CA LYS A 319 -13.16 0.53 -3.35
C LYS A 319 -14.17 0.05 -2.32
N ARG A 320 -14.13 -1.24 -2.00
CA ARG A 320 -15.09 -1.87 -1.08
C ARG A 320 -15.08 -1.25 0.31
N SER A 321 -13.93 -0.72 0.72
CA SER A 321 -13.72 -0.03 2.01
C SER A 321 -14.19 1.43 2.02
N THR A 322 -14.44 2.05 0.85
CA THR A 322 -14.78 3.47 0.75
C THR A 322 -16.05 3.72 -0.08
N LYS A 323 -16.73 4.84 0.20
CA LYS A 323 -17.88 5.32 -0.58
C LYS A 323 -17.44 6.39 -1.58
N PRO A 324 -18.24 6.66 -2.64
CA PRO A 324 -18.04 7.84 -3.48
C PRO A 324 -17.94 9.11 -2.62
N TYR A 325 -16.98 9.96 -2.93
CA TYR A 325 -16.76 11.19 -2.15
C TYR A 325 -17.95 12.14 -2.22
N TRP A 326 -18.51 12.31 -3.43
CA TRP A 326 -19.78 13.00 -3.64
C TRP A 326 -20.85 12.00 -4.11
N LYS A 327 -22.06 12.15 -3.63
CA LYS A 327 -23.19 11.31 -4.08
C LYS A 327 -23.35 11.41 -5.60
N GLY A 328 -23.37 10.25 -6.26
CA GLY A 328 -23.55 10.13 -7.70
C GLY A 328 -22.35 10.57 -8.55
N ALA A 329 -21.15 10.66 -7.97
CA ALA A 329 -19.90 10.90 -8.69
C ALA A 329 -19.03 9.63 -8.73
N ASN A 330 -18.13 9.55 -9.72
CA ASN A 330 -17.15 8.46 -9.85
C ASN A 330 -15.84 8.72 -9.09
N TRP A 331 -15.79 9.79 -8.30
CA TRP A 331 -14.65 10.12 -7.46
C TRP A 331 -14.74 9.43 -6.10
N LYS A 332 -13.69 8.70 -5.73
CA LYS A 332 -13.60 7.96 -4.46
C LYS A 332 -12.40 8.45 -3.67
N ILE A 333 -12.48 8.37 -2.34
CA ILE A 333 -11.32 8.59 -1.48
C ILE A 333 -10.29 7.52 -1.84
N ALA A 334 -9.07 7.94 -2.17
CA ALA A 334 -8.02 7.02 -2.56
C ALA A 334 -7.48 6.23 -1.36
N LEU A 335 -7.27 6.90 -0.24
CA LEU A 335 -6.54 6.37 0.89
C LEU A 335 -7.51 6.10 2.06
N GLY A 336 -7.99 4.87 2.17
CA GLY A 336 -8.95 4.43 3.19
C GLY A 336 -8.36 3.55 4.30
N LEU A 337 -7.03 3.46 4.40
CA LEU A 337 -6.32 2.65 5.38
C LEU A 337 -6.02 3.46 6.65
N ASP A 338 -6.20 2.87 7.82
CA ASP A 338 -5.59 3.37 9.05
C ASP A 338 -4.07 3.15 8.97
N PRO A 339 -3.22 4.16 9.31
CA PRO A 339 -1.77 4.00 9.24
C PRO A 339 -1.22 2.84 10.07
N THR A 340 -1.90 2.46 11.16
CA THR A 340 -1.52 1.29 11.98
C THR A 340 -1.88 -0.03 11.33
N GLN A 341 -2.67 0.00 10.26
CA GLN A 341 -3.25 -1.17 9.57
C GLN A 341 -4.13 -2.02 10.51
N ARG A 342 -4.72 -1.41 11.52
CA ARG A 342 -5.56 -2.07 12.54
C ARG A 342 -6.86 -1.33 12.75
N MET A 343 -7.89 -2.11 12.95
CA MET A 343 -9.16 -1.68 13.50
C MET A 343 -9.31 -2.29 14.90
N GLU A 344 -10.40 -1.97 15.58
CA GLU A 344 -10.65 -2.46 16.95
C GLU A 344 -10.58 -3.99 17.06
N ASN A 345 -11.14 -4.71 16.07
CA ASN A 345 -11.33 -6.15 16.17
C ASN A 345 -10.64 -6.95 15.04
N TYR A 346 -9.95 -6.29 14.09
CA TYR A 346 -9.27 -6.97 12.97
C TYR A 346 -8.12 -6.14 12.40
N ASP A 347 -7.21 -6.82 11.70
CA ASP A 347 -6.18 -6.19 10.88
C ASP A 347 -6.71 -5.97 9.46
N GLN A 348 -6.47 -4.79 8.90
CA GLN A 348 -6.93 -4.37 7.57
C GLN A 348 -6.10 -5.03 6.47
N LEU A 349 -6.35 -6.31 6.18
CA LEU A 349 -5.57 -7.08 5.20
C LEU A 349 -5.83 -6.61 3.76
N ASP A 350 -7.11 -6.47 3.40
CA ASP A 350 -7.51 -6.08 2.05
C ASP A 350 -7.12 -4.65 1.74
N GLU A 351 -7.37 -3.74 2.68
CA GLU A 351 -7.02 -2.31 2.56
C GLU A 351 -5.51 -2.12 2.49
N ARG A 352 -4.73 -2.91 3.22
CA ARG A 352 -3.27 -2.88 3.18
C ARG A 352 -2.72 -3.33 1.83
N ALA A 353 -3.29 -4.40 1.26
CA ALA A 353 -2.94 -4.88 -0.07
C ALA A 353 -3.28 -3.86 -1.16
N GLU A 354 -4.47 -3.25 -1.06
CA GLU A 354 -4.95 -2.18 -1.92
C GLU A 354 -4.06 -0.95 -1.83
N TRP A 355 -3.71 -0.52 -0.59
CA TRP A 355 -2.93 0.69 -0.34
C TRP A 355 -1.59 0.73 -1.06
N MET A 356 -0.91 -0.40 -1.21
CA MET A 356 0.36 -0.42 -1.95
C MET A 356 0.20 0.05 -3.39
N TYR A 357 -0.94 -0.24 -4.02
CA TYR A 357 -1.26 0.23 -5.36
C TYR A 357 -1.78 1.67 -5.40
N GLU A 358 -2.21 2.22 -4.28
CA GLU A 358 -2.70 3.59 -4.15
C GLU A 358 -1.60 4.57 -3.73
N ALA A 359 -0.68 4.10 -2.89
CA ALA A 359 0.44 4.90 -2.42
C ALA A 359 1.57 3.98 -1.94
N VAL A 360 2.74 4.18 -2.48
CA VAL A 360 3.92 3.37 -2.16
C VAL A 360 4.44 3.60 -0.73
N THR A 361 3.87 4.56 0.00
CA THR A 361 4.22 4.94 1.37
C THR A 361 2.97 5.23 2.19
N THR A 362 3.11 5.27 3.50
CA THR A 362 2.03 5.66 4.42
C THR A 362 2.51 6.74 5.38
N SER A 363 1.69 7.76 5.62
CA SER A 363 1.94 8.76 6.65
C SER A 363 0.65 9.42 7.11
N ALA A 364 0.62 9.91 8.35
CA ALA A 364 -0.51 10.67 8.86
C ALA A 364 -0.77 11.94 8.03
N GLY A 365 0.28 12.56 7.47
CA GLY A 365 0.17 13.70 6.58
C GLY A 365 -0.49 13.41 5.23
N MET A 366 -0.61 12.14 4.82
CA MET A 366 -1.27 11.73 3.56
C MET A 366 -2.78 11.50 3.72
N VAL A 367 -3.26 11.34 4.95
CA VAL A 367 -4.67 11.11 5.29
C VAL A 367 -5.20 12.22 6.21
N THR A 368 -4.77 13.45 5.99
CA THR A 368 -5.13 14.57 6.85
C THR A 368 -6.63 14.82 6.90
N THR A 369 -7.12 15.14 8.07
CA THR A 369 -8.48 15.66 8.32
C THR A 369 -8.49 17.14 8.67
N THR A 370 -7.31 17.78 8.67
CA THR A 370 -7.11 19.17 9.12
C THR A 370 -6.92 20.08 7.93
N PRO A 371 -7.77 21.10 7.75
CA PRO A 371 -7.57 22.11 6.73
C PRO A 371 -6.20 22.81 6.83
N GLY A 372 -5.59 23.10 5.69
CA GLY A 372 -4.29 23.79 5.60
C GLY A 372 -3.07 22.87 5.82
N LEU A 373 -3.25 21.59 6.20
CA LEU A 373 -2.15 20.65 6.47
C LEU A 373 -2.19 19.44 5.55
N GLY A 374 -1.02 18.90 5.22
CA GLY A 374 -0.86 17.64 4.50
C GLY A 374 -1.43 17.66 3.07
N SER A 375 -1.97 16.53 2.66
CA SER A 375 -2.57 16.34 1.34
C SER A 375 -3.74 15.37 1.39
N VAL A 376 -4.64 15.49 0.42
CA VAL A 376 -5.77 14.58 0.22
C VAL A 376 -5.84 14.14 -1.24
N TYR A 377 -6.43 12.96 -1.46
CA TYR A 377 -6.41 12.29 -2.75
C TYR A 377 -7.79 11.73 -3.07
N LEU A 378 -8.27 12.01 -4.30
CA LEU A 378 -9.46 11.40 -4.86
C LEU A 378 -9.07 10.66 -6.14
N ALA A 379 -9.51 9.41 -6.26
CA ALA A 379 -9.30 8.58 -7.44
C ALA A 379 -10.52 8.58 -8.35
N SER A 380 -10.30 8.53 -9.67
CA SER A 380 -11.35 8.24 -10.63
C SER A 380 -10.82 7.31 -11.71
N TYR A 381 -11.59 6.25 -12.00
CA TYR A 381 -11.29 5.18 -12.95
C TYR A 381 -12.26 5.15 -14.13
N ALA A 382 -13.37 5.89 -14.03
CA ALA A 382 -14.47 5.81 -14.97
C ALA A 382 -14.93 7.19 -15.45
N ASP A 383 -15.56 7.21 -16.64
CA ASP A 383 -16.28 8.37 -17.15
C ASP A 383 -17.65 8.55 -16.45
N LYS A 384 -18.36 9.61 -16.79
CA LYS A 384 -19.69 9.93 -16.21
C LYS A 384 -20.75 8.84 -16.43
N ASP A 385 -20.55 8.00 -17.44
CA ASP A 385 -21.47 6.92 -17.80
C ASP A 385 -21.07 5.58 -17.13
N GLY A 386 -20.00 5.59 -16.31
CA GLY A 386 -19.49 4.43 -15.57
C GLY A 386 -18.56 3.52 -16.38
N ASN A 387 -18.17 3.90 -17.60
CA ASN A 387 -17.21 3.12 -18.39
C ASN A 387 -15.77 3.40 -17.95
N TRP A 388 -14.95 2.35 -17.95
CA TRP A 388 -13.52 2.51 -17.63
C TRP A 388 -12.82 3.45 -18.59
N LEU A 389 -11.89 4.25 -18.08
CA LEU A 389 -11.11 5.18 -18.88
C LEU A 389 -10.19 4.43 -19.84
N ASP A 390 -10.39 4.64 -21.13
CA ASP A 390 -9.75 3.95 -22.24
C ASP A 390 -8.77 4.89 -22.96
N GLY A 391 -7.52 4.48 -23.09
CA GLY A 391 -6.48 5.31 -23.68
C GLY A 391 -6.64 5.59 -25.17
N ALA A 392 -7.50 4.86 -25.88
CA ALA A 392 -7.83 5.12 -27.29
C ALA A 392 -8.92 6.20 -27.47
N LYS A 393 -9.59 6.61 -26.40
CA LYS A 393 -10.69 7.58 -26.44
C LYS A 393 -10.26 8.92 -25.88
N SER A 394 -10.99 9.97 -26.28
CA SER A 394 -10.75 11.34 -25.81
C SER A 394 -11.78 11.72 -24.73
N TYR A 395 -11.28 12.41 -23.70
CA TYR A 395 -12.11 12.84 -22.57
C TYR A 395 -11.82 14.29 -22.21
N LYS A 396 -12.83 14.93 -21.60
CA LYS A 396 -12.72 16.23 -20.96
C LYS A 396 -13.06 16.08 -19.47
N LEU A 397 -12.30 16.76 -18.61
CA LEU A 397 -12.57 16.92 -17.20
C LEU A 397 -12.72 18.42 -16.90
N HIS A 398 -13.91 18.83 -16.46
CA HIS A 398 -14.14 20.19 -16.01
C HIS A 398 -13.77 20.34 -14.53
N VAL A 399 -12.72 21.13 -14.25
CA VAL A 399 -12.28 21.48 -12.88
C VAL A 399 -12.92 22.82 -12.53
N THR A 400 -13.89 22.78 -11.63
CA THR A 400 -14.63 23.96 -11.15
C THR A 400 -13.68 25.02 -10.59
N ALA A 401 -14.03 26.28 -10.71
CA ALA A 401 -13.25 27.41 -10.19
C ALA A 401 -12.91 27.24 -8.70
N ASN A 402 -11.81 27.84 -8.29
CA ASN A 402 -11.30 27.83 -6.91
C ASN A 402 -11.12 26.42 -6.30
N PRO A 403 -10.32 25.53 -6.93
CA PRO A 403 -9.99 24.24 -6.35
C PRO A 403 -9.44 24.38 -4.91
N PRO A 404 -9.91 23.55 -3.96
CA PRO A 404 -9.70 23.75 -2.52
C PRO A 404 -8.27 23.35 -2.07
N ALA A 405 -7.26 24.08 -2.50
CA ALA A 405 -5.84 23.85 -2.15
C ALA A 405 -5.13 25.19 -1.92
N GLU A 406 -4.54 25.39 -0.75
CA GLU A 406 -3.76 26.58 -0.45
C GLU A 406 -2.40 26.59 -1.17
N GLN A 407 -1.77 25.41 -1.32
CA GLN A 407 -0.47 25.33 -1.99
C GLN A 407 -0.62 25.09 -3.49
N PHE A 408 -1.22 24.00 -3.88
CA PHE A 408 -1.50 23.65 -5.28
C PHE A 408 -2.40 22.41 -5.37
N TRP A 409 -3.00 22.23 -6.54
CA TRP A 409 -3.70 21.02 -6.93
C TRP A 409 -3.07 20.38 -8.16
N SER A 410 -3.32 19.09 -8.35
CA SER A 410 -2.90 18.37 -9.57
C SER A 410 -3.84 17.21 -9.90
N VAL A 411 -3.99 16.95 -11.21
CA VAL A 411 -4.60 15.73 -11.74
C VAL A 411 -3.48 14.94 -12.43
N ALA A 412 -3.09 13.83 -11.83
CA ALA A 412 -2.02 12.97 -12.36
C ALA A 412 -2.60 11.71 -12.97
N VAL A 413 -2.08 11.31 -14.13
CA VAL A 413 -2.52 10.17 -14.93
C VAL A 413 -1.60 8.99 -14.70
N TYR A 414 -2.18 7.83 -14.46
CA TYR A 414 -1.46 6.57 -14.20
C TYR A 414 -1.90 5.48 -15.17
N SER A 415 -0.96 4.61 -15.53
CA SER A 415 -1.27 3.34 -16.17
C SER A 415 -2.06 2.45 -15.21
N TRP A 416 -3.14 1.85 -15.68
CA TRP A 416 -3.89 0.88 -14.88
C TRP A 416 -3.05 -0.34 -14.52
N ASP A 417 -2.30 -0.87 -15.48
CA ASP A 417 -1.54 -2.10 -15.27
C ASP A 417 -0.40 -1.94 -14.26
N THR A 418 0.42 -0.91 -14.44
CA THR A 418 1.62 -0.71 -13.60
C THR A 418 1.39 0.16 -12.39
N ARG A 419 0.31 0.94 -12.36
CA ARG A 419 0.01 1.94 -11.31
C ARG A 419 1.05 3.06 -11.22
N THR A 420 1.95 3.13 -12.18
CA THR A 420 2.95 4.21 -12.30
C THR A 420 2.42 5.35 -13.16
N LEU A 421 3.08 6.51 -13.11
CA LEU A 421 2.76 7.61 -14.02
C LEU A 421 2.74 7.10 -15.47
N ILE A 422 1.83 7.62 -16.30
CA ILE A 422 1.75 7.23 -17.71
C ILE A 422 3.04 7.61 -18.43
N ASP A 423 3.67 6.64 -19.12
CA ASP A 423 4.89 6.85 -19.92
C ASP A 423 4.51 7.11 -21.38
N ASN A 424 4.12 8.35 -21.67
CA ASN A 424 3.69 8.79 -22.98
C ASN A 424 4.80 9.55 -23.73
N GLU A 425 4.64 9.70 -25.04
CA GLU A 425 5.58 10.42 -25.90
C GLU A 425 5.69 11.92 -25.53
N GLN A 426 4.60 12.50 -25.04
CA GLN A 426 4.55 13.87 -24.57
C GLN A 426 5.46 14.13 -23.35
N LYS A 427 5.88 13.08 -22.63
CA LYS A 427 6.64 13.15 -21.39
C LYS A 427 5.95 14.02 -20.33
N ARG A 428 4.62 13.97 -20.29
CA ARG A 428 3.76 14.69 -19.40
C ARG A 428 2.69 13.75 -18.84
N ALA A 429 2.68 13.60 -17.52
CA ALA A 429 1.75 12.70 -16.84
C ALA A 429 0.78 13.45 -15.90
N ALA A 430 0.80 14.77 -15.84
CA ALA A 430 -0.07 15.51 -14.95
C ALA A 430 -0.36 16.92 -15.45
N GLN A 431 -1.50 17.44 -14.97
CA GLN A 431 -1.86 18.86 -15.02
C GLN A 431 -1.94 19.41 -13.60
N SER A 432 -1.50 20.65 -13.39
CA SER A 432 -1.38 21.23 -12.06
C SER A 432 -1.53 22.74 -12.10
N SER A 433 -2.04 23.33 -11.02
CA SER A 433 -2.07 24.78 -10.84
C SER A 433 -0.69 25.46 -10.84
N ARG A 434 0.39 24.67 -10.82
CA ARG A 434 1.79 25.15 -10.98
C ARG A 434 2.23 25.28 -12.45
N GLN A 435 1.35 24.93 -13.39
CA GLN A 435 1.62 25.01 -14.83
C GLN A 435 0.83 26.18 -15.45
N ASP A 436 1.27 26.62 -16.62
CA ASP A 436 0.57 27.63 -17.41
C ASP A 436 -0.62 26.98 -18.18
N LEU A 437 -1.69 26.66 -17.43
CA LEU A 437 -2.92 26.14 -17.97
C LEU A 437 -3.83 27.24 -18.52
N ILE A 438 -4.55 26.95 -19.60
CA ILE A 438 -5.60 27.83 -20.13
C ILE A 438 -6.77 27.79 -19.15
N LYS A 439 -7.11 28.95 -18.61
CA LYS A 439 -8.20 29.17 -17.67
C LYS A 439 -9.43 29.69 -18.40
N ASN A 440 -10.61 29.21 -18.04
CA ASN A 440 -11.87 29.73 -18.54
C ASN A 440 -12.21 31.10 -17.93
N ALA A 441 -13.13 31.85 -18.54
CA ALA A 441 -13.51 33.20 -18.08
C ALA A 441 -14.07 33.24 -16.64
N ASP A 442 -14.72 32.14 -16.21
CA ASP A 442 -15.26 31.98 -14.85
C ASP A 442 -14.23 31.48 -13.82
N GLY A 443 -13.00 31.30 -14.25
CA GLY A 443 -11.92 30.78 -13.38
C GLY A 443 -11.80 29.29 -13.29
N SER A 444 -12.63 28.51 -13.97
CA SER A 444 -12.53 27.06 -14.09
C SER A 444 -11.46 26.63 -15.11
N PHE A 445 -11.21 25.31 -15.21
CA PHE A 445 -10.30 24.74 -16.18
C PHE A 445 -10.96 23.54 -16.88
N ASP A 446 -10.83 23.47 -18.21
CA ASP A 446 -11.13 22.26 -18.96
C ASP A 446 -9.82 21.52 -19.25
N LEU A 447 -9.69 20.32 -18.72
CA LEU A 447 -8.55 19.44 -18.90
C LEU A 447 -8.91 18.33 -19.89
N TYR A 448 -7.97 18.01 -20.79
CA TYR A 448 -8.19 17.06 -21.87
C TYR A 448 -7.26 15.86 -21.75
N TYR A 449 -7.79 14.69 -22.09
CA TYR A 449 -7.09 13.40 -22.07
C TYR A 449 -7.44 12.63 -23.34
N GLY A 450 -6.47 12.06 -24.01
CA GLY A 450 -6.71 11.33 -25.25
C GLY A 450 -5.41 11.12 -26.03
N PRO A 451 -5.41 10.28 -27.08
CA PRO A 451 -4.21 10.03 -27.88
C PRO A 451 -3.70 11.26 -28.63
N THR A 452 -4.57 12.21 -28.91
CA THR A 452 -4.27 13.47 -29.63
C THR A 452 -4.81 14.68 -28.90
N ALA A 453 -4.09 15.78 -28.97
CA ALA A 453 -4.52 17.05 -28.40
C ALA A 453 -5.69 17.66 -29.20
N PRO A 454 -6.75 18.16 -28.57
CA PRO A 454 -7.70 19.02 -29.25
C PRO A 454 -7.01 20.32 -29.66
N LYS A 455 -7.30 20.80 -30.87
CA LYS A 455 -6.70 22.03 -31.43
C LYS A 455 -6.85 23.22 -30.49
N GLY A 456 -5.71 23.85 -30.15
CA GLY A 456 -5.67 25.03 -29.25
C GLY A 456 -5.83 24.69 -27.77
N LYS A 457 -5.79 23.39 -27.39
CA LYS A 457 -5.90 22.93 -25.99
C LYS A 457 -4.66 22.16 -25.52
N GLU A 458 -3.58 22.25 -26.24
CA GLU A 458 -2.32 21.50 -26.01
C GLU A 458 -1.76 21.75 -24.60
N LYS A 459 -1.93 22.96 -24.05
CA LYS A 459 -1.52 23.29 -22.68
C LYS A 459 -2.31 22.53 -21.61
N ASN A 460 -3.58 22.23 -21.89
CA ASN A 460 -4.49 21.55 -20.99
C ASN A 460 -4.67 20.07 -21.32
N TRP A 461 -3.78 19.46 -22.10
CA TRP A 461 -3.91 18.07 -22.56
C TRP A 461 -2.80 17.18 -21.99
N VAL A 462 -3.16 15.96 -21.63
CA VAL A 462 -2.24 14.83 -21.35
C VAL A 462 -2.54 13.71 -22.31
N GLN A 463 -1.49 13.22 -22.99
CA GLN A 463 -1.59 12.10 -23.93
C GLN A 463 -1.87 10.80 -23.18
N THR A 464 -2.93 10.08 -23.61
CA THR A 464 -3.21 8.69 -23.23
C THR A 464 -2.73 7.74 -24.32
N ILE A 465 -2.60 6.44 -24.00
CA ILE A 465 -1.98 5.44 -24.86
C ILE A 465 -3.05 4.46 -25.31
N PRO A 466 -3.36 4.36 -26.64
CA PRO A 466 -4.29 3.36 -27.15
C PRO A 466 -3.93 1.94 -26.71
N GLY A 467 -4.94 1.14 -26.35
CA GLY A 467 -4.77 -0.23 -25.84
C GLY A 467 -4.41 -0.33 -24.38
N GLN A 468 -4.30 0.79 -23.67
CA GLN A 468 -4.04 0.82 -22.22
C GLN A 468 -5.20 1.47 -21.46
N GLY A 469 -5.61 0.86 -20.37
CA GLY A 469 -6.45 1.50 -19.35
C GLY A 469 -5.63 2.52 -18.54
N TRP A 470 -6.28 3.57 -18.12
CA TRP A 470 -5.68 4.60 -17.29
C TRP A 470 -6.66 5.09 -16.22
N TRP A 471 -6.14 5.83 -15.27
CA TRP A 471 -6.91 6.40 -14.17
C TRP A 471 -6.18 7.62 -13.60
N VAL A 472 -6.82 8.37 -12.72
CA VAL A 472 -6.23 9.60 -12.17
C VAL A 472 -6.31 9.69 -10.66
N TYR A 473 -5.34 10.43 -10.09
CA TYR A 473 -5.51 11.09 -8.79
C TYR A 473 -5.69 12.60 -8.97
N LEU A 474 -6.77 13.11 -8.39
CA LEU A 474 -6.91 14.51 -8.03
C LEU A 474 -6.32 14.71 -6.63
N ARG A 475 -5.32 15.57 -6.53
CA ARG A 475 -4.62 15.88 -5.29
C ARG A 475 -4.79 17.34 -4.90
N PHE A 476 -5.05 17.59 -3.62
CA PHE A 476 -4.99 18.90 -3.02
C PHE A 476 -3.89 18.91 -1.96
N TYR A 477 -3.00 19.88 -2.05
CA TYR A 477 -1.92 20.10 -1.08
C TYR A 477 -2.29 21.30 -0.21
N ALA A 478 -2.25 21.12 1.12
CA ALA A 478 -2.88 21.98 2.10
C ALA A 478 -4.37 22.21 1.75
N PRO A 479 -5.22 21.15 1.83
CA PRO A 479 -6.62 21.26 1.42
C PRO A 479 -7.36 22.26 2.29
N THR A 480 -8.24 23.08 1.68
CA THR A 480 -9.06 24.05 2.41
C THR A 480 -10.34 23.43 2.95
N LYS A 481 -11.08 24.18 3.81
CA LYS A 481 -12.36 23.74 4.36
C LYS A 481 -13.34 23.26 3.28
N ALA A 482 -13.35 23.90 2.09
CA ALA A 482 -14.26 23.56 0.99
C ALA A 482 -14.08 22.11 0.44
N TYR A 483 -12.93 21.48 0.67
CA TYR A 483 -12.78 20.04 0.44
C TYR A 483 -13.56 19.25 1.50
N PHE A 484 -13.33 19.50 2.78
CA PHE A 484 -13.87 18.67 3.88
C PHE A 484 -15.38 18.78 4.03
N ASP A 485 -15.95 19.98 3.86
CA ASP A 485 -17.40 20.20 3.90
C ASP A 485 -18.10 19.91 2.56
N LYS A 486 -17.31 19.52 1.52
CA LYS A 486 -17.80 19.16 0.18
C LYS A 486 -18.55 20.28 -0.55
N SER A 487 -18.34 21.55 -0.15
CA SER A 487 -18.93 22.70 -0.81
C SER A 487 -18.35 22.96 -2.21
N TRP A 488 -17.10 22.52 -2.44
CA TRP A 488 -16.51 22.47 -3.78
C TRP A 488 -16.71 21.05 -4.38
N ARG A 489 -17.00 21.01 -5.67
CA ARG A 489 -17.19 19.76 -6.40
C ARG A 489 -16.57 19.83 -7.78
N ILE A 490 -15.97 18.72 -8.25
CA ILE A 490 -15.48 18.53 -9.61
C ILE A 490 -16.50 17.68 -10.42
N GLY A 491 -16.54 17.87 -11.74
CA GLY A 491 -17.28 16.99 -12.65
C GLY A 491 -16.63 15.62 -12.82
N ASP A 492 -17.34 14.66 -13.40
CA ASP A 492 -16.79 13.40 -13.88
C ASP A 492 -16.19 13.57 -15.30
N PHE A 493 -15.41 12.60 -15.76
CA PHE A 493 -14.86 12.59 -17.11
C PHE A 493 -15.99 12.49 -18.15
N GLU A 494 -16.03 13.42 -19.09
CA GLU A 494 -16.93 13.39 -20.23
C GLU A 494 -16.19 12.84 -21.45
N LYS A 495 -16.68 11.73 -22.01
CA LYS A 495 -16.15 11.19 -23.27
C LYS A 495 -16.49 12.16 -24.40
N LEU A 496 -15.49 12.56 -25.17
CA LEU A 496 -15.66 13.39 -26.37
C LEU A 496 -16.00 12.49 -27.57
N LYS A 497 -16.72 13.11 -28.53
CA LYS A 497 -17.12 12.43 -29.77
C LYS A 497 -15.93 12.25 -30.71
#